data_954c1d33a30f943f9e192da732d397fd
#
_entry.id   954c1d33a30f943f9e192da732d397fd
#
_cell.length_a   1.000
_cell.length_b   1.000
_cell.length_c   1.000
_cell.angle_alpha   90.00
_cell.angle_beta   90.00
_cell.angle_gamma   90.00
#
_symmetry.space_group_name_H-M   'P 1'
#
loop_
_entity.id
_entity.type
_entity.pdbx_description
1 polymer ?
#
loop_
_entity_poly.entity_id
_entity_poly.type
_entity_poly.pdbx_seq_one_letter_code
_entity_poly.pdbx_strand_id
1 'polypeptide(L)'
;ENAKEFVLIDFFIVAEGGLWDKMHDILKRKIKEGVEVKFLYDDFGAAIRTRKYFKQILEHEGFEVRVFNPIMKYTSQLYMNFRSHQKIMVIDGKVGYTGGFNLARFGVWKDTGIRVRGDAVWGLTVVFLQMWEASGHDKEHVDYLKYKVMQDVQGDTWCQVISDGPVNNPKNPIESIYNQMIMYSDQ
;
A
#
# COMPACT_ATOMS: atom_id res chain seq x y z
N GLU A 1 -12.31 -10.26 -4.02
CA GLU A 1 -13.65 -10.46 -4.62
C GLU A 1 -14.80 -10.00 -3.70
N ASN A 2 -14.63 -10.09 -2.37
CA ASN A 2 -15.69 -9.82 -1.39
C ASN A 2 -15.78 -8.36 -0.90
N ALA A 3 -14.98 -7.45 -1.45
CA ALA A 3 -15.04 -6.03 -1.12
C ALA A 3 -16.43 -5.46 -1.36
N LYS A 4 -16.89 -4.59 -0.46
CA LYS A 4 -18.23 -3.97 -0.48
C LYS A 4 -18.17 -2.45 -0.49
N GLU A 5 -17.17 -1.86 0.17
CA GLU A 5 -17.07 -0.43 0.39
C GLU A 5 -15.83 0.16 -0.26
N PHE A 6 -14.65 -0.35 0.09
CA PHE A 6 -13.40 0.19 -0.45
C PHE A 6 -12.26 -0.84 -0.50
N VAL A 7 -11.30 -0.59 -1.39
CA VAL A 7 -10.01 -1.28 -1.46
C VAL A 7 -8.90 -0.24 -1.55
N LEU A 8 -7.97 -0.28 -0.60
CA LEU A 8 -6.78 0.57 -0.55
C LEU A 8 -5.56 -0.27 -0.92
N ILE A 9 -4.76 0.19 -1.87
CA ILE A 9 -3.65 -0.59 -2.43
C ILE A 9 -2.41 0.31 -2.55
N ASP A 10 -1.31 -0.10 -1.92
CA ASP A 10 0.02 0.51 -2.09
C ASP A 10 1.05 -0.56 -2.40
N PHE A 11 1.73 -0.44 -3.54
CA PHE A 11 2.80 -1.35 -3.94
C PHE A 11 3.99 -0.61 -4.55
N PHE A 12 5.19 -1.05 -4.15
CA PHE A 12 6.42 -0.54 -4.73
C PHE A 12 6.55 -0.95 -6.20
N ILE A 13 6.41 -2.23 -6.52
CA ILE A 13 6.50 -2.71 -7.90
C ILE A 13 5.13 -3.19 -8.37
N VAL A 14 4.74 -2.63 -9.51
CA VAL A 14 3.60 -3.11 -10.30
C VAL A 14 4.12 -3.50 -11.68
N ALA A 15 3.80 -4.70 -12.12
CA ALA A 15 4.13 -5.18 -13.45
C ALA A 15 2.89 -5.78 -14.11
N GLU A 16 2.59 -5.32 -15.32
CA GLU A 16 1.50 -5.88 -16.11
C GLU A 16 1.78 -7.35 -16.45
N GLY A 17 0.72 -8.14 -16.53
CA GLY A 17 0.76 -9.58 -16.75
C GLY A 17 0.12 -10.36 -15.61
N GLY A 18 0.00 -11.63 -15.78
CA GLY A 18 -0.66 -12.68 -15.00
C GLY A 18 -1.26 -12.35 -13.63
N LEU A 19 -0.47 -11.88 -12.66
CA LEU A 19 -0.99 -11.55 -11.32
C LEU A 19 -1.76 -10.23 -11.35
N TRP A 20 -1.16 -9.20 -11.97
CA TRP A 20 -1.80 -7.90 -12.11
C TRP A 20 -3.10 -8.00 -12.88
N ASP A 21 -3.11 -8.69 -14.04
CA ASP A 21 -4.28 -8.76 -14.91
C ASP A 21 -5.48 -9.36 -14.17
N LYS A 22 -5.27 -10.44 -13.43
CA LYS A 22 -6.32 -11.08 -12.60
C LYS A 22 -6.87 -10.14 -11.53
N MET A 23 -5.98 -9.42 -10.84
CA MET A 23 -6.40 -8.48 -9.81
C MET A 23 -7.10 -7.27 -10.43
N HIS A 24 -6.60 -6.75 -11.52
CA HIS A 24 -7.18 -5.62 -12.27
C HIS A 24 -8.60 -5.93 -12.73
N ASP A 25 -8.84 -7.11 -13.30
CA ASP A 25 -10.19 -7.55 -13.70
C ASP A 25 -11.16 -7.61 -12.52
N ILE A 26 -10.69 -8.08 -11.35
CA ILE A 26 -11.51 -8.11 -10.14
C ILE A 26 -11.84 -6.68 -9.67
N LEU A 27 -10.83 -5.81 -9.63
CA LEU A 27 -10.99 -4.43 -9.16
C LEU A 27 -11.93 -3.63 -10.09
N LYS A 28 -11.82 -3.80 -11.41
CA LYS A 28 -12.75 -3.18 -12.38
C LYS A 28 -14.20 -3.61 -12.16
N ARG A 29 -14.44 -4.87 -11.85
CA ARG A 29 -15.79 -5.33 -11.50
C ARG A 29 -16.27 -4.67 -10.21
N LYS A 30 -15.41 -4.57 -9.20
CA LYS A 30 -15.74 -3.94 -7.93
C LYS A 30 -16.04 -2.45 -8.06
N ILE A 31 -15.29 -1.73 -8.87
CA ILE A 31 -15.59 -0.32 -9.21
C ILE A 31 -16.99 -0.20 -9.84
N LYS A 32 -17.36 -1.08 -10.78
CA LYS A 32 -18.70 -1.09 -11.37
C LYS A 32 -19.80 -1.41 -10.35
N GLU A 33 -19.48 -2.14 -9.29
CA GLU A 33 -20.38 -2.43 -8.16
C GLU A 33 -20.43 -1.28 -7.12
N GLY A 34 -19.70 -0.16 -7.37
CA GLY A 34 -19.67 1.02 -6.49
C GLY A 34 -18.61 0.98 -5.40
N VAL A 35 -17.68 0.03 -5.44
CA VAL A 35 -16.56 -0.04 -4.49
C VAL A 35 -15.51 1.01 -4.83
N GLU A 36 -15.12 1.82 -3.85
CA GLU A 36 -14.02 2.78 -3.98
C GLU A 36 -12.68 2.04 -4.06
N VAL A 37 -11.87 2.33 -5.07
CA VAL A 37 -10.52 1.74 -5.22
C VAL A 37 -9.47 2.84 -5.28
N LYS A 38 -8.67 2.96 -4.23
CA LYS A 38 -7.49 3.84 -4.17
C LYS A 38 -6.24 3.02 -4.47
N PHE A 39 -5.52 3.41 -5.49
CA PHE A 39 -4.33 2.72 -5.96
C PHE A 39 -3.11 3.65 -5.94
N LEU A 40 -2.18 3.34 -5.07
CA LEU A 40 -0.89 4.03 -4.94
C LEU A 40 0.22 3.11 -5.42
N TYR A 41 1.16 3.64 -6.17
CA TYR A 41 2.36 2.91 -6.55
C TYR A 41 3.57 3.85 -6.67
N ASP A 42 4.77 3.28 -6.51
CA ASP A 42 6.01 4.02 -6.72
C ASP A 42 6.37 4.09 -8.21
N ASP A 43 6.67 5.28 -8.69
CA ASP A 43 6.96 5.48 -10.12
C ASP A 43 8.19 4.69 -10.59
N PHE A 44 9.24 4.63 -9.78
CA PHE A 44 10.45 3.89 -10.13
C PHE A 44 10.19 2.38 -10.24
N GLY A 45 9.42 1.84 -9.32
CA GLY A 45 9.06 0.42 -9.32
C GLY A 45 8.19 0.01 -10.51
N ALA A 46 7.38 0.93 -11.03
CA ALA A 46 6.46 0.68 -12.14
C ALA A 46 7.00 1.08 -13.52
N ALA A 47 7.92 2.05 -13.61
CA ALA A 47 8.28 2.81 -14.81
C ALA A 47 8.61 1.97 -16.05
N ILE A 48 9.30 0.83 -15.91
CA ILE A 48 9.68 -0.05 -17.02
C ILE A 48 8.83 -1.32 -17.11
N ARG A 49 7.82 -1.44 -16.24
CA ARG A 49 7.01 -2.66 -16.05
C ARG A 49 5.55 -2.46 -16.39
N THR A 50 5.15 -1.21 -16.60
CA THR A 50 3.80 -0.82 -16.98
C THR A 50 3.84 -0.11 -18.32
N ARG A 51 2.72 -0.15 -19.03
CA ARG A 51 2.56 0.54 -20.31
C ARG A 51 2.59 2.07 -20.16
N LYS A 52 2.89 2.76 -21.23
CA LYS A 52 2.76 4.21 -21.28
C LYS A 52 1.32 4.64 -20.92
N TYR A 53 1.21 5.71 -20.14
CA TYR A 53 -0.09 6.23 -19.66
C TYR A 53 -0.85 5.28 -18.70
N PHE A 54 -0.14 4.40 -18.00
CA PHE A 54 -0.76 3.45 -17.09
C PHE A 54 -1.68 4.11 -16.05
N LYS A 55 -1.24 5.21 -15.42
CA LYS A 55 -2.08 6.01 -14.50
C LYS A 55 -3.38 6.44 -15.14
N GLN A 56 -3.29 7.11 -16.32
CA GLN A 56 -4.45 7.65 -17.02
C GLN A 56 -5.43 6.56 -17.45
N ILE A 57 -4.92 5.39 -17.83
CA ILE A 57 -5.76 4.24 -18.17
C ILE A 57 -6.56 3.80 -16.95
N LEU A 58 -5.92 3.64 -15.80
CA LEU A 58 -6.61 3.26 -14.55
C LEU A 58 -7.63 4.32 -14.12
N GLU A 59 -7.29 5.59 -14.20
CA GLU A 59 -8.21 6.69 -13.87
C GLU A 59 -9.46 6.67 -14.78
N HIS A 60 -9.27 6.41 -16.09
CA HIS A 60 -10.38 6.26 -17.03
C HIS A 60 -11.26 5.03 -16.71
N GLU A 61 -10.71 4.01 -16.08
CA GLU A 61 -11.42 2.81 -15.63
C GLU A 61 -12.10 2.98 -14.26
N GLY A 62 -11.97 4.16 -13.64
CA GLY A 62 -12.64 4.53 -12.40
C GLY A 62 -11.82 4.32 -11.13
N PHE A 63 -10.53 4.01 -11.25
CA PHE A 63 -9.63 3.99 -10.09
C PHE A 63 -9.28 5.40 -9.64
N GLU A 64 -9.17 5.61 -8.35
CA GLU A 64 -8.43 6.75 -7.81
C GLU A 64 -6.95 6.38 -7.76
N VAL A 65 -6.10 7.11 -8.52
CA VAL A 65 -4.69 6.73 -8.66
C VAL A 65 -3.76 7.85 -8.21
N ARG A 66 -2.82 7.51 -7.35
CA ARG A 66 -1.68 8.39 -7.03
C ARG A 66 -0.36 7.67 -7.32
N VAL A 67 0.64 8.46 -7.69
CA VAL A 67 1.98 7.97 -8.00
C VAL A 67 2.94 8.59 -7.01
N PHE A 68 3.63 7.75 -6.24
CA PHE A 68 4.63 8.22 -5.32
C PHE A 68 5.91 8.60 -6.06
N ASN A 69 6.41 9.79 -5.77
CA ASN A 69 7.69 10.35 -6.23
C ASN A 69 7.96 10.14 -7.73
N PRO A 70 7.18 10.79 -8.63
CA PRO A 70 7.36 10.67 -10.08
C PRO A 70 8.77 11.03 -10.54
N ILE A 71 9.43 10.17 -11.30
CA ILE A 71 10.82 10.31 -11.74
C ILE A 71 11.03 11.59 -12.55
N MET A 72 10.08 11.92 -13.43
CA MET A 72 10.17 13.08 -14.31
C MET A 72 9.90 14.42 -13.63
N LYS A 73 9.43 14.42 -12.37
CA LYS A 73 9.10 15.64 -11.63
C LYS A 73 10.34 16.32 -11.04
N TYR A 74 11.39 15.57 -10.80
CA TYR A 74 12.58 16.07 -10.10
C TYR A 74 13.81 15.95 -10.97
N THR A 75 14.39 17.09 -11.31
CA THR A 75 15.67 17.18 -12.03
C THR A 75 16.89 16.93 -11.10
N SER A 76 16.67 16.85 -9.79
CA SER A 76 17.72 16.64 -8.78
C SER A 76 17.81 15.18 -8.38
N GLN A 77 19.03 14.61 -8.49
CA GLN A 77 19.34 13.23 -8.09
C GLN A 77 19.08 12.93 -6.60
N LEU A 78 18.98 13.95 -5.76
CA LEU A 78 18.78 13.82 -4.31
C LEU A 78 17.48 13.10 -3.93
N TYR A 79 16.46 13.15 -4.76
CA TYR A 79 15.17 12.54 -4.48
C TYR A 79 14.98 11.15 -5.12
N MET A 80 15.92 10.69 -5.92
CA MET A 80 15.79 9.38 -6.58
C MET A 80 15.74 8.20 -5.59
N ASN A 81 16.39 8.35 -4.44
CA ASN A 81 16.45 7.31 -3.40
C ASN A 81 15.24 7.33 -2.45
N PHE A 82 14.41 8.37 -2.48
CA PHE A 82 13.19 8.44 -1.69
C PHE A 82 12.11 7.61 -2.37
N ARG A 83 11.96 6.34 -1.99
CA ARG A 83 11.01 5.40 -2.58
C ARG A 83 10.10 4.79 -1.54
N SER A 84 8.83 4.62 -1.89
CA SER A 84 7.91 3.82 -1.07
C SER A 84 8.15 2.35 -1.33
N HIS A 85 8.71 1.65 -0.35
CA HIS A 85 8.89 0.20 -0.47
C HIS A 85 7.76 -0.59 0.22
N GLN A 86 6.66 0.06 0.50
CA GLN A 86 5.49 -0.54 1.15
C GLN A 86 4.75 -1.51 0.21
N LYS A 87 4.11 -2.48 0.80
CA LYS A 87 3.19 -3.41 0.14
C LYS A 87 2.02 -3.60 1.07
N ILE A 88 0.96 -2.87 0.81
CA ILE A 88 -0.23 -2.83 1.65
C ILE A 88 -1.47 -3.02 0.78
N MET A 89 -2.37 -3.87 1.23
CA MET A 89 -3.73 -3.93 0.70
C MET A 89 -4.70 -3.99 1.87
N VAL A 90 -5.65 -3.07 1.91
CA VAL A 90 -6.75 -3.07 2.89
C VAL A 90 -8.07 -3.21 2.16
N ILE A 91 -8.92 -4.09 2.66
CA ILE A 91 -10.25 -4.37 2.10
C ILE A 91 -11.30 -4.07 3.16
N ASP A 92 -12.16 -3.09 2.89
CA ASP A 92 -13.29 -2.66 3.73
C ASP A 92 -12.88 -2.35 5.19
N GLY A 93 -11.62 -1.99 5.46
CA GLY A 93 -11.10 -1.84 6.83
C GLY A 93 -11.13 -3.12 7.68
N LYS A 94 -11.51 -4.25 7.09
CA LYS A 94 -11.73 -5.54 7.79
C LYS A 94 -10.59 -6.53 7.63
N VAL A 95 -9.92 -6.48 6.49
CA VAL A 95 -8.79 -7.37 6.19
C VAL A 95 -7.66 -6.55 5.63
N GLY A 96 -6.46 -6.73 6.18
CA GLY A 96 -5.23 -6.16 5.69
C GLY A 96 -4.27 -7.24 5.21
N TYR A 97 -3.47 -6.92 4.20
CA TYR A 97 -2.36 -7.73 3.71
C TYR A 97 -1.11 -6.87 3.63
N THR A 98 0.01 -7.42 4.09
CA THR A 98 1.34 -6.81 3.94
C THR A 98 2.40 -7.89 3.88
N GLY A 99 3.61 -7.55 3.43
CA GLY A 99 4.71 -8.50 3.34
C GLY A 99 5.78 -8.11 2.32
N GLY A 100 6.57 -9.09 1.86
CA GLY A 100 7.62 -8.91 0.88
C GLY A 100 7.15 -8.86 -0.58
N PHE A 101 5.97 -9.38 -0.87
CA PHE A 101 5.47 -9.55 -2.23
C PHE A 101 5.09 -8.23 -2.92
N ASN A 102 5.29 -8.18 -4.23
CA ASN A 102 4.86 -7.08 -5.09
C ASN A 102 3.77 -7.56 -6.06
N LEU A 103 3.11 -6.63 -6.76
CA LEU A 103 2.20 -6.93 -7.86
C LEU A 103 2.98 -7.25 -9.15
N ALA A 104 3.87 -8.20 -9.04
CA ALA A 104 4.71 -8.65 -10.12
C ALA A 104 5.11 -10.12 -9.90
N ARG A 105 5.39 -10.84 -10.98
CA ARG A 105 5.89 -12.21 -10.90
C ARG A 105 7.39 -12.19 -11.12
N PHE A 106 8.14 -12.56 -10.10
CA PHE A 106 9.60 -12.70 -10.15
C PHE A 106 10.02 -14.16 -10.16
N GLY A 107 9.68 -14.88 -11.22
CA GLY A 107 10.15 -16.25 -11.44
C GLY A 107 9.83 -17.19 -10.27
N VAL A 108 10.86 -17.75 -9.65
CA VAL A 108 10.77 -18.74 -8.56
C VAL A 108 10.94 -18.15 -7.16
N TRP A 109 10.91 -16.84 -7.01
CA TRP A 109 11.06 -16.20 -5.70
C TRP A 109 9.89 -16.56 -4.80
N LYS A 110 10.21 -16.80 -3.53
CA LYS A 110 9.24 -17.05 -2.47
C LYS A 110 9.21 -15.82 -1.57
N ASP A 111 8.08 -15.17 -1.54
CA ASP A 111 7.83 -14.06 -0.63
C ASP A 111 6.97 -14.51 0.55
N THR A 112 7.14 -13.85 1.68
CA THR A 112 6.28 -14.04 2.84
C THR A 112 5.32 -12.87 2.94
N GLY A 113 4.06 -13.18 3.13
CA GLY A 113 3.02 -12.20 3.40
C GLY A 113 2.19 -12.61 4.60
N ILE A 114 1.62 -11.62 5.26
CA ILE A 114 0.67 -11.82 6.35
C ILE A 114 -0.69 -11.26 5.97
N ARG A 115 -1.72 -11.93 6.46
CA ARG A 115 -3.10 -11.47 6.44
C ARG A 115 -3.49 -11.08 7.87
N VAL A 116 -3.95 -9.85 8.04
CA VAL A 116 -4.35 -9.28 9.33
C VAL A 116 -5.86 -9.10 9.36
N ARG A 117 -6.48 -9.37 10.51
CA ARG A 117 -7.87 -9.05 10.82
C ARG A 117 -7.93 -8.43 12.21
N GLY A 118 -9.02 -7.71 12.51
CA GLY A 118 -9.18 -7.02 13.79
C GLY A 118 -8.57 -5.61 13.77
N ASP A 119 -8.37 -5.04 14.93
CA ASP A 119 -8.04 -3.62 15.09
C ASP A 119 -6.69 -3.21 14.46
N ALA A 120 -5.77 -4.14 14.31
CA ALA A 120 -4.49 -3.88 13.65
C ALA A 120 -4.64 -3.48 12.16
N VAL A 121 -5.76 -3.81 11.52
CA VAL A 121 -6.07 -3.35 10.14
C VAL A 121 -6.17 -1.84 10.08
N TRP A 122 -6.64 -1.20 11.16
CA TRP A 122 -6.66 0.25 11.24
C TRP A 122 -5.25 0.86 11.15
N GLY A 123 -4.26 0.23 11.77
CA GLY A 123 -2.86 0.66 11.65
C GLY A 123 -2.36 0.65 10.19
N LEU A 124 -2.63 -0.43 9.45
CA LEU A 124 -2.31 -0.50 8.01
C LEU A 124 -3.07 0.56 7.19
N THR A 125 -4.32 0.80 7.54
CA THR A 125 -5.15 1.83 6.90
C THR A 125 -4.55 3.22 7.09
N VAL A 126 -4.15 3.56 8.31
CA VAL A 126 -3.51 4.85 8.62
C VAL A 126 -2.20 5.03 7.84
N VAL A 127 -1.36 4.00 7.80
CA VAL A 127 -0.10 4.04 7.03
C VAL A 127 -0.37 4.30 5.55
N PHE A 128 -1.34 3.60 4.96
CA PHE A 128 -1.74 3.85 3.58
C PHE A 128 -2.23 5.29 3.37
N LEU A 129 -3.12 5.79 4.24
CA LEU A 129 -3.70 7.12 4.10
C LEU A 129 -2.65 8.24 4.23
N GLN A 130 -1.67 8.09 5.12
CA GLN A 130 -0.52 9.00 5.22
C GLN A 130 0.27 9.07 3.92
N MET A 131 0.56 7.93 3.32
CA MET A 131 1.27 7.86 2.03
C MET A 131 0.40 8.41 0.89
N TRP A 132 -0.91 8.17 0.95
CA TRP A 132 -1.86 8.71 0.00
C TRP A 132 -1.87 10.24 0.03
N GLU A 133 -2.00 10.86 1.20
CA GLU A 133 -1.94 12.32 1.36
C GLU A 133 -0.60 12.87 0.87
N ALA A 134 0.51 12.28 1.29
CA ALA A 134 1.84 12.72 0.88
C ALA A 134 2.10 12.63 -0.63
N SER A 135 1.38 11.76 -1.33
CA SER A 135 1.47 11.59 -2.79
C SER A 135 0.50 12.49 -3.56
N GLY A 136 -0.36 13.24 -2.88
CA GLY A 136 -1.28 14.21 -3.47
C GLY A 136 -0.59 15.50 -3.89
N HIS A 137 -1.17 16.20 -4.86
CA HIS A 137 -0.70 17.53 -5.27
C HIS A 137 -1.37 18.67 -4.50
N ASP A 138 -2.52 18.40 -3.93
CA ASP A 138 -3.34 19.34 -3.18
C ASP A 138 -3.33 18.98 -1.70
N LYS A 139 -3.54 20.00 -0.85
CA LYS A 139 -3.71 19.83 0.61
C LYS A 139 -5.10 19.25 0.93
N GLU A 140 -5.54 18.27 0.19
CA GLU A 140 -6.77 17.54 0.50
C GLU A 140 -6.53 16.73 1.76
N HIS A 141 -7.14 17.14 2.85
CA HIS A 141 -7.21 16.32 4.04
C HIS A 141 -8.15 15.14 3.79
N VAL A 142 -7.60 13.94 3.86
CA VAL A 142 -8.39 12.72 3.82
C VAL A 142 -9.13 12.57 5.15
N ASP A 143 -10.42 12.31 5.10
CA ASP A 143 -11.15 11.90 6.29
C ASP A 143 -10.77 10.45 6.65
N TYR A 144 -9.82 10.30 7.56
CA TYR A 144 -9.35 9.00 8.03
C TYR A 144 -10.48 8.19 8.66
N LEU A 145 -11.41 8.84 9.37
CA LEU A 145 -12.48 8.15 10.07
C LEU A 145 -13.47 7.47 9.12
N LYS A 146 -13.60 7.96 7.89
CA LYS A 146 -14.36 7.28 6.82
C LYS A 146 -13.91 5.83 6.63
N TYR A 147 -12.62 5.54 6.81
CA TYR A 147 -12.02 4.23 6.58
C TYR A 147 -11.87 3.40 7.86
N LYS A 148 -12.29 3.94 9.01
CA LYS A 148 -12.19 3.24 10.29
C LYS A 148 -13.37 2.31 10.49
N VAL A 149 -13.09 1.02 10.54
CA VAL A 149 -14.11 -0.01 10.81
C VAL A 149 -13.76 -0.69 12.13
N MET A 150 -14.70 -0.64 13.07
CA MET A 150 -14.59 -1.41 14.31
C MET A 150 -14.93 -2.86 14.02
N GLN A 151 -14.11 -3.77 14.52
CA GLN A 151 -14.27 -5.20 14.31
C GLN A 151 -14.37 -5.92 15.66
N ASP A 152 -15.39 -6.76 15.79
CA ASP A 152 -15.46 -7.74 16.86
C ASP A 152 -14.79 -9.04 16.37
N VAL A 153 -13.46 -9.09 16.48
CA VAL A 153 -12.68 -10.27 16.12
C VAL A 153 -12.08 -10.85 17.39
N GLN A 154 -12.50 -12.05 17.74
CA GLN A 154 -11.92 -12.81 18.82
C GLN A 154 -10.50 -13.25 18.45
N GLY A 155 -9.53 -12.94 19.29
CA GLY A 155 -8.14 -13.31 19.11
C GLY A 155 -7.31 -12.93 20.34
N ASP A 156 -6.24 -13.67 20.54
CA ASP A 156 -5.28 -13.51 21.66
C ASP A 156 -3.91 -12.96 21.21
N THR A 157 -3.80 -12.65 19.94
CA THR A 157 -2.55 -12.17 19.35
C THR A 157 -2.47 -10.65 19.36
N TRP A 158 -1.45 -10.13 20.03
CA TRP A 158 -1.12 -8.71 19.96
C TRP A 158 -0.40 -8.39 18.66
N CYS A 159 -0.88 -7.37 17.96
CA CYS A 159 -0.29 -6.91 16.71
C CYS A 159 -0.21 -5.38 16.71
N GLN A 160 0.98 -4.84 16.51
CA GLN A 160 1.21 -3.41 16.35
C GLN A 160 1.81 -3.14 14.97
N VAL A 161 1.17 -2.27 14.21
CA VAL A 161 1.69 -1.80 12.93
C VAL A 161 2.67 -0.66 13.20
N ILE A 162 3.90 -0.83 12.69
CA ILE A 162 4.95 0.18 12.76
C ILE A 162 5.41 0.40 11.33
N SER A 163 5.46 1.65 10.93
CA SER A 163 5.93 2.02 9.60
C SER A 163 7.08 2.99 9.70
N ASP A 164 7.94 2.88 8.72
CA ASP A 164 9.05 3.78 8.47
C ASP A 164 9.10 4.08 6.97
N GLY A 165 9.40 5.29 6.60
CA GLY A 165 9.36 5.63 5.19
C GLY A 165 9.86 7.04 4.88
N PRO A 166 9.95 7.38 3.60
CA PRO A 166 10.53 8.66 3.17
C PRO A 166 9.75 9.90 3.62
N VAL A 167 8.53 9.72 4.13
CA VAL A 167 7.63 10.83 4.51
C VAL A 167 7.53 11.00 6.02
N ASN A 168 7.76 9.95 6.79
CA ASN A 168 7.51 9.92 8.24
C ASN A 168 8.58 9.20 9.04
N ASN A 169 9.86 9.42 8.71
CA ASN A 169 10.99 8.80 9.41
C ASN A 169 11.87 9.82 10.17
N PRO A 170 11.37 10.53 11.19
CA PRO A 170 12.20 11.46 11.96
C PRO A 170 13.17 10.77 12.93
N LYS A 171 12.98 9.49 13.29
CA LYS A 171 13.71 8.82 14.37
C LYS A 171 14.04 7.34 14.11
N ASN A 172 13.97 6.85 12.89
CA ASN A 172 14.17 5.43 12.55
C ASN A 172 13.46 4.46 13.51
N PRO A 173 12.13 4.50 13.62
CA PRO A 173 11.40 3.72 14.62
C PRO A 173 11.57 2.21 14.42
N ILE A 174 11.65 1.74 13.17
CA ILE A 174 11.85 0.30 12.87
C ILE A 174 13.23 -0.15 13.37
N GLU A 175 14.29 0.61 13.08
CA GLU A 175 15.64 0.30 13.56
C GLU A 175 15.68 0.26 15.09
N SER A 176 15.07 1.24 15.76
CA SER A 176 15.01 1.29 17.22
C SER A 176 14.32 0.08 17.81
N ILE A 177 13.23 -0.40 17.19
CA ILE A 177 12.49 -1.58 17.65
C ILE A 177 13.30 -2.85 17.45
N TYR A 178 13.92 -3.03 16.27
CA TYR A 178 14.79 -4.18 16.05
C TYR A 178 15.94 -4.23 17.05
N ASN A 179 16.58 -3.11 17.34
CA ASN A 179 17.63 -3.03 18.34
C ASN A 179 17.12 -3.43 19.74
N GLN A 180 15.95 -2.96 20.13
CA GLN A 180 15.32 -3.37 21.40
C GLN A 180 14.98 -4.86 21.41
N MET A 181 14.40 -5.39 20.35
CA MET A 181 14.09 -6.82 20.26
C MET A 181 15.34 -7.68 20.39
N ILE A 182 16.45 -7.28 19.75
CA ILE A 182 17.74 -7.99 19.85
C ILE A 182 18.32 -7.88 21.26
N MET A 183 18.26 -6.68 21.86
CA MET A 183 18.84 -6.43 23.19
C MET A 183 18.08 -7.15 24.34
N TYR A 184 16.77 -7.35 24.17
CA TYR A 184 15.91 -7.93 25.20
C TYR A 184 15.45 -9.36 24.88
N SER A 185 15.94 -9.97 23.80
CA SER A 185 15.65 -11.36 23.49
C SER A 185 16.46 -12.30 24.38
N ASP A 186 15.79 -13.28 24.98
CA ASP A 186 16.42 -14.33 25.82
C ASP A 186 16.99 -15.51 24.99
N GLN A 187 16.94 -15.47 23.69
CA GLN A 187 17.57 -16.31 22.63
C GLN A 187 16.76 -16.28 21.33
#